data_242421a2fbd4e8b5881d1e35ff879f4f
#
_entry.id   242421a2fbd4e8b5881d1e35ff879f4f
#
_cell.length_a   1.000
_cell.length_b   1.000
_cell.length_c   1.000
_cell.angle_alpha   90.00
_cell.angle_beta   90.00
_cell.angle_gamma   90.00
#
_symmetry.space_group_name_H-M   'P 1'
#
loop_
_entity.id
_entity.type
_entity.pdbx_description
1 polymer ?
#
loop_
_entity_poly.entity_id
_entity_poly.type
_entity_poly.pdbx_seq_one_letter_code
_entity_poly.pdbx_strand_id
1 'polypeptide(L)'
;VTDFLLAPGDEEGPAVTVAPGWFLRAVDIEPESRFVEVAGTQVHYLRWGDPAKPGLLLVHGNGAHARWWSFVAPFLAREYSVAAIDVSGMGDSGWRERYTIETFSEEQIAVCEDAGFFACEEPPIIVGHSFGGFITILTGALYGDRLAGTVIVDSPVNPPDRPGGPPDRAFRPHRIYPTLEAAMGRFRLAPPQPCENRYIVDYIARHSLKPVSNPEGGEGWTWKFDPAIWQRFNIGDMGARLAATRCRIAIMRGEFSALLPAEIGEYMFNLLGRSAPVIEIPQARHHVMLDQPLAFVAALRALLADWDHSAPSRKTTGGPLPSPFGE
;
A
#
# COMPACT_ATOMS: atom_id res chain seq x y z
N VAL A 1 -2.45 8.59 28.19
CA VAL A 1 -3.77 8.07 28.53
C VAL A 1 -4.73 8.63 27.51
N THR A 2 -4.90 7.97 26.40
CA THR A 2 -6.11 8.17 25.61
C THR A 2 -6.47 6.82 25.06
N ASP A 3 -7.42 6.18 25.74
CA ASP A 3 -8.26 5.19 25.12
C ASP A 3 -8.70 5.79 23.78
N PHE A 4 -8.52 5.08 22.68
CA PHE A 4 -9.28 5.35 21.50
C PHE A 4 -10.72 4.98 21.81
N LEU A 5 -11.34 5.82 22.66
CA LEU A 5 -12.73 5.75 22.99
C LEU A 5 -13.52 6.23 21.78
N LEU A 6 -14.49 5.43 21.44
CA LEU A 6 -15.65 5.75 20.63
C LEU A 6 -16.06 7.21 20.81
N ALA A 7 -16.22 7.95 19.71
CA ALA A 7 -17.10 9.11 19.74
C ALA A 7 -18.51 8.58 20.11
N PRO A 8 -19.15 9.13 21.12
CA PRO A 8 -20.53 8.80 21.43
C PRO A 8 -21.44 9.46 20.39
N GLY A 9 -22.21 8.68 19.70
CA GLY A 9 -23.24 9.16 18.81
C GLY A 9 -23.25 8.42 17.49
N ASP A 10 -23.95 7.31 17.45
CA ASP A 10 -24.86 6.88 16.40
C ASP A 10 -25.46 5.57 16.86
N GLU A 11 -26.51 5.69 17.68
CA GLU A 11 -27.46 4.61 17.97
C GLU A 11 -28.45 4.46 16.82
N GLU A 12 -27.95 4.29 15.60
CA GLU A 12 -28.67 3.59 14.54
C GLU A 12 -27.94 2.28 14.32
N GLY A 13 -28.64 1.16 14.54
CA GLY A 13 -28.09 -0.17 14.29
C GLY A 13 -27.50 -0.22 12.88
N PRO A 14 -26.38 -0.93 12.65
CA PRO A 14 -25.64 -0.84 11.40
C PRO A 14 -26.60 -1.18 10.24
N ALA A 15 -26.88 -0.20 9.40
CA ALA A 15 -27.49 -0.46 8.11
C ALA A 15 -26.61 -1.53 7.44
N VAL A 16 -27.16 -2.70 7.19
CA VAL A 16 -26.47 -3.79 6.48
C VAL A 16 -26.16 -3.27 5.10
N THR A 17 -24.98 -2.71 4.92
CA THR A 17 -24.55 -2.22 3.62
C THR A 17 -24.28 -3.45 2.75
N VAL A 18 -25.20 -3.74 1.84
CA VAL A 18 -25.04 -4.87 0.91
C VAL A 18 -23.85 -4.57 0.02
N ALA A 19 -22.86 -5.47 0.03
CA ALA A 19 -21.68 -5.33 -0.79
C ALA A 19 -22.05 -5.33 -2.28
N PRO A 20 -21.57 -4.37 -3.08
CA PRO A 20 -21.90 -4.28 -4.50
C PRO A 20 -21.26 -5.45 -5.29
N GLY A 21 -21.89 -5.81 -6.40
CA GLY A 21 -21.47 -6.96 -7.21
C GLY A 21 -20.03 -6.87 -7.74
N TRP A 22 -19.49 -5.67 -7.98
CA TRP A 22 -18.10 -5.51 -8.40
C TRP A 22 -17.12 -5.95 -7.32
N PHE A 23 -17.44 -5.62 -6.05
CA PHE A 23 -16.60 -5.98 -4.89
C PHE A 23 -16.63 -7.49 -4.66
N LEU A 24 -17.84 -8.08 -4.64
CA LEU A 24 -17.98 -9.52 -4.45
C LEU A 24 -17.22 -10.31 -5.51
N ARG A 25 -17.33 -9.92 -6.78
CA ARG A 25 -16.55 -10.56 -7.86
C ARG A 25 -15.04 -10.37 -7.73
N ALA A 26 -14.60 -9.23 -7.22
CA ALA A 26 -13.17 -8.98 -7.05
C ALA A 26 -12.58 -9.84 -5.92
N VAL A 27 -13.23 -9.91 -4.76
CA VAL A 27 -12.73 -10.69 -3.62
C VAL A 27 -12.94 -12.20 -3.75
N ASP A 28 -13.78 -12.63 -4.69
CA ASP A 28 -13.98 -14.05 -5.06
C ASP A 28 -12.83 -14.60 -5.93
N ILE A 29 -12.00 -13.72 -6.50
CA ILE A 29 -10.79 -14.12 -7.21
C ILE A 29 -9.69 -14.40 -6.19
N GLU A 30 -9.53 -15.70 -5.85
CA GLU A 30 -8.51 -16.11 -4.88
C GLU A 30 -7.10 -15.92 -5.46
N PRO A 31 -6.22 -15.16 -4.77
CA PRO A 31 -4.84 -14.99 -5.19
C PRO A 31 -3.98 -16.22 -4.88
N GLU A 32 -2.91 -16.37 -5.62
CA GLU A 32 -1.81 -17.25 -5.21
C GLU A 32 -1.13 -16.67 -3.96
N SER A 33 -0.99 -17.47 -2.90
CA SER A 33 -0.30 -17.11 -1.66
C SER A 33 1.13 -17.67 -1.69
N ARG A 34 2.12 -16.80 -1.51
CA ARG A 34 3.54 -17.14 -1.61
C ARG A 34 4.35 -16.55 -0.48
N PHE A 35 5.53 -17.11 -0.27
CA PHE A 35 6.51 -16.64 0.71
C PHE A 35 7.89 -16.56 0.08
N VAL A 36 8.65 -15.52 0.44
CA VAL A 36 10.07 -15.37 0.10
C VAL A 36 10.86 -15.07 1.37
N GLU A 37 12.03 -15.65 1.52
CA GLU A 37 12.90 -15.38 2.66
C GLU A 37 13.72 -14.12 2.42
N VAL A 38 13.66 -13.18 3.38
CA VAL A 38 14.45 -11.95 3.36
C VAL A 38 15.10 -11.75 4.72
N ALA A 39 16.42 -11.73 4.76
CA ALA A 39 17.20 -11.55 5.99
C ALA A 39 16.69 -12.42 7.16
N GLY A 40 16.49 -13.72 6.89
CA GLY A 40 16.09 -14.72 7.89
C GLY A 40 14.60 -14.69 8.29
N THR A 41 13.76 -13.95 7.57
CA THR A 41 12.32 -13.86 7.85
C THR A 41 11.51 -14.20 6.61
N GLN A 42 10.45 -15.01 6.77
CA GLN A 42 9.50 -15.30 5.70
C GLN A 42 8.59 -14.10 5.46
N VAL A 43 8.65 -13.55 4.27
CA VAL A 43 7.82 -12.44 3.80
C VAL A 43 6.73 -13.00 2.90
N HIS A 44 5.49 -12.83 3.32
CA HIS A 44 4.30 -13.27 2.59
C HIS A 44 3.89 -12.26 1.54
N TYR A 45 3.37 -12.74 0.43
CA TYR A 45 2.68 -11.90 -0.54
C TYR A 45 1.58 -12.67 -1.29
N LEU A 46 0.60 -11.94 -1.77
CA LEU A 46 -0.48 -12.42 -2.61
C LEU A 46 -0.21 -12.02 -4.06
N ARG A 47 -0.59 -12.90 -5.02
CA ARG A 47 -0.38 -12.68 -6.43
C ARG A 47 -1.64 -12.89 -7.26
N TRP A 48 -1.89 -12.01 -8.24
CA TRP A 48 -2.97 -12.09 -9.22
C TRP A 48 -2.44 -11.88 -10.64
N GLY A 49 -3.12 -12.44 -11.60
CA GLY A 49 -2.88 -12.19 -13.02
C GLY A 49 -1.86 -13.13 -13.66
N ASP A 50 -1.57 -12.84 -14.91
CA ASP A 50 -0.65 -13.62 -15.74
C ASP A 50 0.81 -13.25 -15.40
N PRO A 51 1.66 -14.24 -15.04
CA PRO A 51 3.07 -14.02 -14.74
C PRO A 51 3.90 -13.43 -15.90
N ALA A 52 3.43 -13.55 -17.14
CA ALA A 52 4.12 -13.02 -18.31
C ALA A 52 3.91 -11.51 -18.53
N LYS A 53 3.03 -10.88 -17.75
CA LYS A 53 2.74 -9.44 -17.84
C LYS A 53 3.72 -8.61 -17.01
N PRO A 54 3.86 -7.30 -17.29
CA PRO A 54 4.66 -6.38 -16.49
C PRO A 54 4.29 -6.44 -15.01
N GLY A 55 5.29 -6.31 -14.14
CA GLY A 55 5.12 -6.44 -12.69
C GLY A 55 4.56 -5.18 -12.02
N LEU A 56 3.60 -5.36 -11.11
CA LEU A 56 3.04 -4.30 -10.26
C LEU A 56 3.00 -4.76 -8.81
N LEU A 57 3.80 -4.14 -7.95
CA LEU A 57 3.81 -4.42 -6.52
C LEU A 57 2.96 -3.40 -5.76
N LEU A 58 2.02 -3.87 -4.95
CA LEU A 58 1.18 -3.08 -4.06
C LEU A 58 1.64 -3.22 -2.62
N VAL A 59 1.88 -2.11 -1.94
CA VAL A 59 2.43 -2.08 -0.57
C VAL A 59 1.47 -1.37 0.36
N HIS A 60 1.04 -2.06 1.40
CA HIS A 60 0.03 -1.59 2.34
C HIS A 60 0.58 -0.57 3.37
N GLY A 61 -0.33 0.11 4.08
CA GLY A 61 -0.02 1.03 5.17
C GLY A 61 0.29 0.33 6.50
N ASN A 62 0.53 1.14 7.53
CA ASN A 62 0.83 0.66 8.87
C ASN A 62 -0.31 -0.19 9.46
N GLY A 63 0.05 -1.36 10.02
CA GLY A 63 -0.91 -2.28 10.66
C GLY A 63 -1.92 -2.89 9.69
N ALA A 64 -1.73 -2.69 8.39
CA ALA A 64 -2.52 -3.29 7.33
C ALA A 64 -1.88 -4.61 6.85
N HIS A 65 -2.33 -5.14 5.74
CA HIS A 65 -1.87 -6.39 5.15
C HIS A 65 -2.24 -6.48 3.65
N ALA A 66 -1.70 -7.45 2.93
CA ALA A 66 -1.87 -7.63 1.49
C ALA A 66 -3.34 -7.70 1.04
N ARG A 67 -4.23 -8.24 1.87
CA ARG A 67 -5.66 -8.31 1.52
C ARG A 67 -6.39 -6.96 1.49
N TRP A 68 -5.74 -5.86 1.90
CA TRP A 68 -6.24 -4.50 1.62
C TRP A 68 -6.32 -4.20 0.13
N TRP A 69 -5.64 -4.98 -0.69
CA TRP A 69 -5.61 -4.84 -2.14
C TRP A 69 -6.50 -5.84 -2.87
N SER A 70 -7.10 -6.84 -2.20
CA SER A 70 -7.86 -7.92 -2.84
C SER A 70 -9.07 -7.44 -3.65
N PHE A 71 -9.66 -6.29 -3.31
CA PHE A 71 -10.77 -5.71 -4.06
C PHE A 71 -10.31 -4.71 -5.15
N VAL A 72 -9.00 -4.44 -5.25
CA VAL A 72 -8.36 -3.54 -6.23
C VAL A 72 -7.51 -4.33 -7.23
N ALA A 73 -6.68 -5.25 -6.74
CA ALA A 73 -5.71 -5.99 -7.54
C ALA A 73 -6.31 -6.71 -8.77
N PRO A 74 -7.50 -7.34 -8.70
CA PRO A 74 -8.07 -8.02 -9.87
C PRO A 74 -8.38 -7.10 -11.06
N PHE A 75 -8.65 -5.82 -10.80
CA PHE A 75 -8.86 -4.85 -11.88
C PHE A 75 -7.56 -4.47 -12.59
N LEU A 76 -6.45 -4.50 -11.87
CA LEU A 76 -5.11 -4.22 -12.39
C LEU A 76 -4.49 -5.47 -13.05
N ALA A 77 -4.89 -6.66 -12.60
CA ALA A 77 -4.40 -7.94 -13.11
C ALA A 77 -4.79 -8.23 -14.57
N ARG A 78 -5.62 -7.38 -15.18
CA ARG A 78 -5.91 -7.44 -16.61
C ARG A 78 -4.72 -7.06 -17.47
N GLU A 79 -3.93 -6.09 -17.01
CA GLU A 79 -2.77 -5.53 -17.73
C GLU A 79 -1.44 -5.92 -17.07
N TYR A 80 -1.42 -6.23 -15.78
CA TYR A 80 -0.22 -6.47 -14.97
C TYR A 80 -0.21 -7.84 -14.31
N SER A 81 0.98 -8.35 -14.00
CA SER A 81 1.21 -9.36 -12.97
C SER A 81 1.28 -8.64 -11.63
N VAL A 82 0.22 -8.76 -10.82
CA VAL A 82 0.06 -7.96 -9.59
C VAL A 82 0.48 -8.78 -8.38
N ALA A 83 1.35 -8.23 -7.54
CA ALA A 83 1.63 -8.75 -6.21
C ALA A 83 1.22 -7.74 -5.14
N ALA A 84 0.80 -8.22 -3.97
CA ALA A 84 0.58 -7.41 -2.78
C ALA A 84 1.35 -8.03 -1.61
N ILE A 85 2.31 -7.29 -1.07
CA ILE A 85 3.19 -7.75 0.01
C ILE A 85 2.52 -7.57 1.38
N ASP A 86 2.77 -8.50 2.28
CA ASP A 86 2.73 -8.28 3.71
C ASP A 86 4.15 -7.93 4.18
N VAL A 87 4.44 -6.66 4.50
CA VAL A 87 5.78 -6.33 5.03
C VAL A 87 6.02 -7.03 6.37
N SER A 88 7.26 -7.41 6.68
CA SER A 88 7.55 -8.16 7.91
C SER A 88 6.98 -7.49 9.16
N GLY A 89 6.48 -8.29 10.08
CA GLY A 89 5.77 -7.82 11.27
C GLY A 89 4.29 -7.48 11.03
N MET A 90 3.76 -7.62 9.81
CA MET A 90 2.36 -7.36 9.47
C MET A 90 1.80 -8.51 8.61
N GLY A 91 0.47 -8.66 8.61
CA GLY A 91 -0.21 -9.70 7.87
C GLY A 91 0.24 -11.12 8.23
N ASP A 92 0.51 -11.92 7.24
CA ASP A 92 0.95 -13.32 7.40
C ASP A 92 2.49 -13.46 7.31
N SER A 93 3.23 -12.34 7.21
CA SER A 93 4.69 -12.34 7.27
C SER A 93 5.24 -12.59 8.67
N GLY A 94 6.46 -13.11 8.72
CA GLY A 94 7.19 -13.32 9.97
C GLY A 94 7.52 -12.02 10.69
N TRP A 95 7.82 -12.14 11.99
CA TRP A 95 8.23 -11.03 12.84
C TRP A 95 9.75 -10.99 12.98
N ARG A 96 10.28 -9.78 13.26
CA ARG A 96 11.71 -9.52 13.42
C ARG A 96 12.01 -8.97 14.82
N GLU A 97 13.21 -9.20 15.31
CA GLU A 97 13.68 -8.54 16.54
C GLU A 97 13.88 -7.02 16.35
N ARG A 98 14.21 -6.63 15.11
CA ARG A 98 14.41 -5.22 14.74
C ARG A 98 13.87 -4.96 13.33
N TYR A 99 13.15 -3.85 13.20
CA TYR A 99 12.62 -3.37 11.93
C TYR A 99 13.39 -2.11 11.50
N THR A 100 13.74 -2.04 10.21
CA THR A 100 14.33 -0.85 9.58
C THR A 100 13.62 -0.59 8.26
N ILE A 101 13.59 0.67 7.84
CA ILE A 101 12.97 1.00 6.55
C ILE A 101 13.79 0.43 5.38
N GLU A 102 15.09 0.24 5.56
CA GLU A 102 15.99 -0.40 4.60
C GLU A 102 15.60 -1.87 4.40
N THR A 103 15.38 -2.62 5.48
CA THR A 103 14.93 -4.02 5.39
C THR A 103 13.57 -4.13 4.69
N PHE A 104 12.63 -3.24 4.99
CA PHE A 104 11.35 -3.22 4.27
C PHE A 104 11.51 -2.88 2.78
N SER A 105 12.48 -2.04 2.41
CA SER A 105 12.81 -1.76 1.02
C SER A 105 13.40 -3.00 0.31
N GLU A 106 14.26 -3.77 0.99
CA GLU A 106 14.80 -5.05 0.50
C GLU A 106 13.68 -6.08 0.30
N GLU A 107 12.69 -6.12 1.19
CA GLU A 107 11.52 -6.99 1.06
C GLU A 107 10.71 -6.70 -0.21
N GLN A 108 10.51 -5.41 -0.56
CA GLN A 108 9.84 -5.04 -1.82
C GLN A 108 10.58 -5.59 -3.04
N ILE A 109 11.91 -5.46 -3.06
CA ILE A 109 12.73 -5.95 -4.17
C ILE A 109 12.74 -7.47 -4.22
N ALA A 110 12.86 -8.15 -3.08
CA ALA A 110 12.84 -9.61 -3.01
C ALA A 110 11.51 -10.20 -3.49
N VAL A 111 10.38 -9.56 -3.15
CA VAL A 111 9.06 -9.97 -3.69
C VAL A 111 8.99 -9.75 -5.19
N CYS A 112 9.52 -8.64 -5.72
CA CYS A 112 9.58 -8.42 -7.17
C CYS A 112 10.45 -9.49 -7.87
N GLU A 113 11.54 -9.92 -7.25
CA GLU A 113 12.42 -10.99 -7.77
C GLU A 113 11.71 -12.35 -7.75
N ASP A 114 11.14 -12.76 -6.61
CA ASP A 114 10.44 -14.06 -6.47
C ASP A 114 9.18 -14.13 -7.35
N ALA A 115 8.46 -13.01 -7.51
CA ALA A 115 7.31 -12.92 -8.41
C ALA A 115 7.69 -12.93 -9.90
N GLY A 116 8.99 -12.87 -10.24
CA GLY A 116 9.50 -12.89 -11.60
C GLY A 116 9.35 -11.57 -12.34
N PHE A 117 9.11 -10.45 -11.66
CA PHE A 117 8.84 -9.15 -12.30
C PHE A 117 10.02 -8.59 -13.09
N PHE A 118 11.24 -8.95 -12.71
CA PHE A 118 12.45 -8.54 -13.44
C PHE A 118 12.78 -9.42 -14.66
N ALA A 119 12.00 -10.47 -14.90
CA ALA A 119 12.13 -11.30 -16.10
C ALA A 119 11.37 -10.71 -17.31
N CYS A 120 10.47 -9.74 -17.07
CA CYS A 120 9.78 -9.00 -18.13
C CYS A 120 10.69 -7.94 -18.75
N GLU A 121 10.38 -7.53 -19.99
CA GLU A 121 11.12 -6.46 -20.67
C GLU A 121 10.95 -5.12 -19.94
N GLU A 122 9.74 -4.83 -19.49
CA GLU A 122 9.43 -3.65 -18.69
C GLU A 122 9.76 -3.92 -17.21
N PRO A 123 10.56 -3.06 -16.57
CA PRO A 123 10.79 -3.13 -15.13
C PRO A 123 9.51 -2.96 -14.34
N PRO A 124 9.42 -3.50 -13.10
CA PRO A 124 8.22 -3.38 -12.29
C PRO A 124 7.95 -1.97 -11.80
N ILE A 125 6.68 -1.71 -11.47
CA ILE A 125 6.20 -0.51 -10.80
C ILE A 125 5.81 -0.88 -9.37
N ILE A 126 6.09 0.01 -8.41
CA ILE A 126 5.70 -0.18 -7.00
C ILE A 126 4.72 0.92 -6.59
N VAL A 127 3.60 0.54 -6.00
CA VAL A 127 2.55 1.43 -5.49
C VAL A 127 2.47 1.28 -3.99
N GLY A 128 2.85 2.30 -3.23
CA GLY A 128 2.87 2.26 -1.77
C GLY A 128 1.87 3.24 -1.14
N HIS A 129 1.03 2.73 -0.24
CA HIS A 129 0.07 3.53 0.52
C HIS A 129 0.58 3.82 1.93
N SER A 130 0.49 5.09 2.38
CA SER A 130 0.79 5.50 3.76
C SER A 130 2.20 5.06 4.17
N PHE A 131 2.35 4.22 5.19
CA PHE A 131 3.63 3.65 5.59
C PHE A 131 4.35 2.93 4.42
N GLY A 132 3.62 2.16 3.63
CA GLY A 132 4.15 1.53 2.42
C GLY A 132 4.70 2.53 1.41
N GLY A 133 4.15 3.75 1.36
CA GLY A 133 4.67 4.81 0.51
C GLY A 133 6.02 5.35 0.98
N PHE A 134 6.27 5.46 2.30
CA PHE A 134 7.61 5.81 2.81
C PHE A 134 8.66 4.77 2.44
N ILE A 135 8.31 3.47 2.55
CA ILE A 135 9.19 2.39 2.11
C ILE A 135 9.45 2.52 0.61
N THR A 136 8.39 2.76 -0.19
CA THR A 136 8.47 2.90 -1.65
C THR A 136 9.30 4.11 -2.08
N ILE A 137 9.26 5.23 -1.35
CA ILE A 137 10.16 6.37 -1.58
C ILE A 137 11.62 5.94 -1.42
N LEU A 138 11.97 5.23 -0.34
CA LEU A 138 13.32 4.72 -0.13
C LEU A 138 13.71 3.73 -1.23
N THR A 139 12.81 2.82 -1.59
CA THR A 139 13.05 1.85 -2.67
C THR A 139 13.33 2.55 -4.00
N GLY A 140 12.58 3.61 -4.32
CA GLY A 140 12.84 4.45 -5.49
C GLY A 140 14.20 5.16 -5.46
N ALA A 141 14.66 5.58 -4.27
CA ALA A 141 15.97 6.18 -4.11
C ALA A 141 17.12 5.16 -4.21
N LEU A 142 16.98 3.96 -3.65
CA LEU A 142 18.03 2.94 -3.62
C LEU A 142 18.07 2.08 -4.88
N TYR A 143 16.91 1.70 -5.40
CA TYR A 143 16.75 0.71 -6.47
C TYR A 143 16.02 1.27 -7.70
N GLY A 144 15.85 2.59 -7.80
CA GLY A 144 15.06 3.22 -8.88
C GLY A 144 15.53 2.84 -10.29
N ASP A 145 16.83 2.60 -10.49
CA ASP A 145 17.38 2.16 -11.80
C ASP A 145 16.85 0.78 -12.25
N ARG A 146 16.25 0.01 -11.33
CA ARG A 146 15.62 -1.29 -11.58
C ARG A 146 14.10 -1.20 -11.74
N LEU A 147 13.50 -0.02 -11.58
CA LEU A 147 12.06 0.21 -11.56
C LEU A 147 11.62 1.08 -12.74
N ALA A 148 10.47 0.78 -13.32
CA ALA A 148 9.81 1.68 -14.28
C ALA A 148 9.28 2.93 -13.58
N GLY A 149 8.84 2.79 -12.34
CA GLY A 149 8.37 3.91 -11.54
C GLY A 149 7.81 3.51 -10.17
N THR A 150 7.50 4.54 -9.39
CA THR A 150 6.86 4.41 -8.08
C THR A 150 5.65 5.33 -7.97
N VAL A 151 4.58 4.87 -7.33
CA VAL A 151 3.39 5.66 -7.05
C VAL A 151 3.21 5.76 -5.53
N ILE A 152 3.22 6.97 -5.02
CA ILE A 152 3.11 7.27 -3.59
C ILE A 152 1.67 7.66 -3.30
N VAL A 153 0.96 6.81 -2.56
CA VAL A 153 -0.45 7.00 -2.26
C VAL A 153 -0.61 7.48 -0.82
N ASP A 154 -0.98 8.73 -0.68
CA ASP A 154 -1.31 9.40 0.58
C ASP A 154 -0.25 9.22 1.70
N SER A 155 1.02 9.44 1.35
CA SER A 155 2.17 9.34 2.25
C SER A 155 2.86 10.70 2.35
N PRO A 156 2.63 11.48 3.41
CA PRO A 156 3.09 12.85 3.50
C PRO A 156 4.60 12.94 3.76
N VAL A 157 5.31 13.65 2.91
CA VAL A 157 6.66 14.12 3.21
C VAL A 157 6.55 15.57 3.65
N ASN A 158 6.70 15.80 4.94
CA ASN A 158 6.54 17.13 5.53
C ASN A 158 7.80 17.97 5.36
N PRO A 159 7.67 19.30 5.24
CA PRO A 159 8.80 20.20 5.29
C PRO A 159 9.46 20.20 6.68
N PRO A 160 10.76 20.58 6.79
CA PRO A 160 11.52 20.47 8.03
C PRO A 160 10.94 21.27 9.22
N ASP A 161 10.21 22.35 8.96
CA ASP A 161 9.53 23.18 9.97
C ASP A 161 8.21 22.58 10.48
N ARG A 162 7.71 21.53 9.82
CA ARG A 162 6.54 20.73 10.24
C ARG A 162 6.94 19.28 10.40
N PRO A 163 7.78 18.92 11.36
CA PRO A 163 8.18 17.56 11.54
C PRO A 163 6.94 16.68 11.80
N GLY A 164 6.71 15.74 10.90
CA GLY A 164 5.72 14.69 11.06
C GLY A 164 6.42 13.43 11.57
N GLY A 165 5.72 12.64 12.31
CA GLY A 165 6.21 11.34 12.74
C GLY A 165 5.10 10.60 13.45
N PRO A 166 5.17 9.28 13.53
CA PRO A 166 4.27 8.55 14.40
C PRO A 166 4.47 9.08 15.83
N PRO A 167 3.38 9.36 16.58
CA PRO A 167 3.50 9.71 17.98
C PRO A 167 4.28 8.61 18.69
N ASP A 168 5.11 9.02 19.65
CA ASP A 168 5.82 8.07 20.52
C ASP A 168 4.77 7.16 21.18
N ARG A 169 4.66 5.93 20.70
CA ARG A 169 3.66 4.97 21.17
C ARG A 169 4.35 4.01 22.10
N ALA A 170 3.97 4.07 23.37
CA ALA A 170 4.36 3.04 24.32
C ALA A 170 3.94 1.66 23.80
N PHE A 171 4.84 0.69 23.89
CA PHE A 171 4.54 -0.70 23.61
C PHE A 171 3.34 -1.17 24.42
N ARG A 172 2.36 -1.76 23.75
CA ARG A 172 1.23 -2.45 24.37
C ARG A 172 1.05 -3.80 23.68
N PRO A 173 1.16 -4.91 24.42
CA PRO A 173 0.90 -6.22 23.85
C PRO A 173 -0.55 -6.31 23.36
N HIS A 174 -0.76 -7.10 22.31
CA HIS A 174 -2.10 -7.35 21.82
C HIS A 174 -2.95 -8.06 22.85
N ARG A 175 -4.24 -7.70 22.87
CA ARG A 175 -5.26 -8.47 23.60
C ARG A 175 -5.63 -9.71 22.80
N ILE A 176 -5.99 -10.77 23.51
CA ILE A 176 -6.66 -11.93 22.96
C ILE A 176 -8.15 -11.74 23.19
N TYR A 177 -8.93 -11.91 22.14
CA TYR A 177 -10.39 -11.80 22.17
C TYR A 177 -11.01 -13.19 22.12
N PRO A 178 -12.12 -13.44 22.84
CA PRO A 178 -12.72 -14.78 22.92
C PRO A 178 -13.35 -15.24 21.59
N THR A 179 -13.80 -14.31 20.74
CA THR A 179 -14.41 -14.62 19.44
C THR A 179 -13.92 -13.66 18.37
N LEU A 180 -14.05 -14.07 17.09
CA LEU A 180 -13.75 -13.25 15.93
C LEU A 180 -14.60 -11.96 15.95
N GLU A 181 -15.88 -12.06 16.25
CA GLU A 181 -16.81 -10.92 16.28
C GLU A 181 -16.41 -9.91 17.34
N ALA A 182 -16.00 -10.37 18.53
CA ALA A 182 -15.51 -9.52 19.61
C ALA A 182 -14.24 -8.76 19.19
N ALA A 183 -13.33 -9.41 18.44
CA ALA A 183 -12.14 -8.80 17.91
C ALA A 183 -12.48 -7.81 16.79
N MET A 184 -13.33 -8.19 15.82
CA MET A 184 -13.77 -7.34 14.70
C MET A 184 -14.44 -6.06 15.20
N GLY A 185 -15.24 -6.13 16.25
CA GLY A 185 -15.85 -4.96 16.88
C GLY A 185 -14.83 -3.92 17.41
N ARG A 186 -13.56 -4.30 17.51
CA ARG A 186 -12.45 -3.42 17.92
C ARG A 186 -11.60 -2.91 16.76
N PHE A 187 -11.88 -3.37 15.55
CA PHE A 187 -11.18 -2.85 14.38
C PHE A 187 -11.45 -1.36 14.18
N ARG A 188 -10.42 -0.60 13.93
CA ARG A 188 -10.50 0.83 13.63
C ARG A 188 -9.45 1.17 12.56
N LEU A 189 -9.83 2.02 11.64
CA LEU A 189 -8.88 2.62 10.69
C LEU A 189 -7.89 3.53 11.43
N ALA A 190 -6.64 3.54 11.01
CA ALA A 190 -5.59 4.39 11.59
C ALA A 190 -4.83 5.12 10.45
N PRO A 191 -4.98 6.45 10.33
CA PRO A 191 -5.73 7.35 11.22
C PRO A 191 -7.24 7.06 11.21
N PRO A 192 -7.95 7.42 12.27
CA PRO A 192 -9.41 7.31 12.31
C PRO A 192 -10.05 8.17 11.21
N GLN A 193 -10.95 7.58 10.45
CA GLN A 193 -11.76 8.29 9.47
C GLN A 193 -13.10 7.57 9.28
N PRO A 194 -14.18 8.26 8.93
CA PRO A 194 -15.40 7.62 8.47
C PRO A 194 -15.13 6.90 7.13
N CYS A 195 -15.81 5.79 6.90
CA CYS A 195 -15.79 5.07 5.63
C CYS A 195 -17.21 4.57 5.34
N GLU A 196 -17.78 4.99 4.24
CA GLU A 196 -19.15 4.58 3.83
C GLU A 196 -19.16 3.15 3.30
N ASN A 197 -18.05 2.67 2.74
CA ASN A 197 -17.90 1.32 2.22
C ASN A 197 -17.68 0.29 3.35
N ARG A 198 -18.66 0.16 4.23
CA ARG A 198 -18.58 -0.72 5.41
C ARG A 198 -18.24 -2.17 5.07
N TYR A 199 -18.69 -2.67 3.91
CA TYR A 199 -18.36 -4.01 3.42
C TYR A 199 -16.86 -4.20 3.17
N ILE A 200 -16.13 -3.15 2.76
CA ILE A 200 -14.66 -3.18 2.63
C ILE A 200 -14.03 -3.24 4.02
N VAL A 201 -14.50 -2.40 4.94
CA VAL A 201 -13.99 -2.36 6.32
C VAL A 201 -14.19 -3.72 7.01
N ASP A 202 -15.36 -4.35 6.84
CA ASP A 202 -15.66 -5.68 7.39
C ASP A 202 -14.72 -6.76 6.79
N TYR A 203 -14.54 -6.76 5.47
CA TYR A 203 -13.61 -7.66 4.80
C TYR A 203 -12.18 -7.54 5.34
N ILE A 204 -11.68 -6.31 5.44
CA ILE A 204 -10.34 -6.05 5.96
C ILE A 204 -10.21 -6.47 7.43
N ALA A 205 -11.19 -6.13 8.27
CA ALA A 205 -11.18 -6.47 9.68
C ALA A 205 -11.08 -7.99 9.91
N ARG A 206 -11.83 -8.80 9.15
CA ARG A 206 -11.77 -10.27 9.20
C ARG A 206 -10.37 -10.79 8.89
N HIS A 207 -9.72 -10.25 7.85
CA HIS A 207 -8.39 -10.68 7.44
C HIS A 207 -7.25 -10.11 8.30
N SER A 208 -7.53 -9.11 9.14
CA SER A 208 -6.56 -8.53 10.08
C SER A 208 -6.34 -9.37 11.34
N LEU A 209 -7.10 -10.45 11.50
CA LEU A 209 -7.13 -11.27 12.70
C LEU A 209 -6.65 -12.69 12.43
N LYS A 210 -6.03 -13.30 13.43
CA LYS A 210 -5.63 -14.71 13.42
C LYS A 210 -6.04 -15.42 14.71
N PRO A 211 -6.35 -16.72 14.63
CA PRO A 211 -6.56 -17.52 15.84
C PRO A 211 -5.25 -17.68 16.61
N VAL A 212 -5.36 -17.75 17.92
CA VAL A 212 -4.25 -18.00 18.85
C VAL A 212 -4.71 -18.82 20.04
N SER A 213 -3.79 -19.57 20.64
CA SER A 213 -4.07 -20.23 21.94
C SER A 213 -4.16 -19.15 23.03
N ASN A 214 -5.24 -19.20 23.81
CA ASN A 214 -5.42 -18.30 24.94
C ASN A 214 -4.73 -18.88 26.18
N PRO A 215 -3.80 -18.16 26.84
CA PRO A 215 -3.16 -18.62 28.07
C PRO A 215 -4.14 -18.95 29.21
N GLU A 216 -5.33 -18.35 29.20
CA GLU A 216 -6.39 -18.61 30.16
C GLU A 216 -7.23 -19.87 29.85
N GLY A 217 -6.92 -20.54 28.73
CA GLY A 217 -7.55 -21.75 28.20
C GLY A 217 -8.41 -21.53 26.97
N GLY A 218 -8.37 -22.51 26.05
CA GLY A 218 -9.09 -22.48 24.80
C GLY A 218 -8.42 -21.69 23.68
N GLU A 219 -9.18 -21.38 22.65
CA GLU A 219 -8.76 -20.57 21.50
C GLU A 219 -9.27 -19.13 21.64
N GLY A 220 -8.57 -18.21 21.00
CA GLY A 220 -8.95 -16.80 20.92
C GLY A 220 -8.45 -16.17 19.61
N TRP A 221 -8.66 -14.87 19.45
CA TRP A 221 -8.31 -14.11 18.26
C TRP A 221 -7.44 -12.92 18.61
N THR A 222 -6.44 -12.62 17.78
CA THR A 222 -5.56 -11.47 17.95
C THR A 222 -5.21 -10.84 16.59
N TRP A 223 -4.59 -9.66 16.63
CA TRP A 223 -4.18 -8.91 15.42
C TRP A 223 -2.98 -9.53 14.73
N LYS A 224 -2.93 -9.44 13.40
CA LYS A 224 -1.84 -9.91 12.54
C LYS A 224 -0.71 -8.88 12.39
N PHE A 225 -0.39 -8.07 13.38
CA PHE A 225 0.77 -7.18 13.31
C PHE A 225 1.56 -7.22 14.62
N ASP A 226 2.86 -7.00 14.53
CA ASP A 226 3.73 -6.93 15.70
C ASP A 226 3.61 -5.55 16.36
N PRO A 227 3.15 -5.46 17.62
CA PRO A 227 3.05 -4.20 18.32
C PRO A 227 4.40 -3.53 18.61
N ALA A 228 5.51 -4.28 18.46
CA ALA A 228 6.87 -3.78 18.66
C ALA A 228 7.48 -3.06 17.45
N ILE A 229 6.85 -3.10 16.27
CA ILE A 229 7.38 -2.48 15.04
C ILE A 229 7.87 -1.06 15.27
N TRP A 230 7.11 -0.27 16.03
CA TRP A 230 7.41 1.15 16.25
C TRP A 230 8.43 1.40 17.36
N GLN A 231 8.90 0.37 18.04
CA GLN A 231 9.96 0.52 19.01
C GLN A 231 11.29 0.77 18.30
N ARG A 232 11.85 1.97 18.49
CA ARG A 232 13.13 2.36 17.89
C ARG A 232 13.13 2.42 16.36
N PHE A 233 11.95 2.57 15.74
CA PHE A 233 11.83 2.73 14.31
C PHE A 233 12.08 4.18 13.90
N ASN A 234 12.95 4.39 12.92
CA ASN A 234 13.24 5.71 12.35
C ASN A 234 13.12 5.64 10.84
N ILE A 235 12.30 6.51 10.26
CA ILE A 235 12.13 6.60 8.81
C ILE A 235 13.21 7.47 8.14
N GLY A 236 14.04 8.19 8.92
CA GLY A 236 15.06 9.10 8.39
C GLY A 236 14.49 10.33 7.69
N ASP A 237 15.34 11.01 6.91
CA ASP A 237 14.96 12.18 6.11
C ASP A 237 14.23 11.77 4.84
N MET A 238 12.89 11.79 4.87
CA MET A 238 12.06 11.45 3.71
C MET A 238 12.13 12.49 2.61
N GLY A 239 12.39 13.76 2.92
CA GLY A 239 12.56 14.81 1.92
C GLY A 239 13.78 14.56 1.04
N ALA A 240 14.92 14.28 1.66
CA ALA A 240 16.15 13.93 0.94
C ALA A 240 15.98 12.64 0.12
N ARG A 241 15.31 11.62 0.67
CA ARG A 241 15.03 10.36 -0.03
C ARG A 241 14.10 10.55 -1.23
N LEU A 242 13.04 11.36 -1.08
CA LEU A 242 12.12 11.68 -2.16
C LEU A 242 12.86 12.39 -3.31
N ALA A 243 13.66 13.41 -2.99
CA ALA A 243 14.47 14.13 -3.98
C ALA A 243 15.53 13.24 -4.67
N ALA A 244 15.98 12.16 -4.01
CA ALA A 244 16.96 11.22 -4.56
C ALA A 244 16.35 10.06 -5.36
N THR A 245 15.03 10.06 -5.60
CA THR A 245 14.36 9.01 -6.39
C THR A 245 14.92 8.97 -7.82
N ARG A 246 15.24 7.76 -8.31
CA ARG A 246 15.93 7.54 -9.60
C ARG A 246 15.05 6.86 -10.66
N CYS A 247 13.75 6.82 -10.46
CA CYS A 247 12.75 6.33 -11.41
C CYS A 247 11.64 7.37 -11.58
N ARG A 248 10.69 7.10 -12.48
CA ARG A 248 9.45 7.89 -12.52
C ARG A 248 8.75 7.83 -11.18
N ILE A 249 8.12 8.93 -10.80
CA ILE A 249 7.35 8.98 -9.56
C ILE A 249 6.05 9.76 -9.79
N ALA A 250 4.97 9.30 -9.16
CA ALA A 250 3.71 10.02 -9.09
C ALA A 250 3.21 10.03 -7.65
N ILE A 251 2.44 11.05 -7.32
CA ILE A 251 1.79 11.21 -6.02
C ILE A 251 0.28 11.11 -6.23
N MET A 252 -0.39 10.27 -5.45
CA MET A 252 -1.84 10.23 -5.36
C MET A 252 -2.27 10.62 -3.95
N ARG A 253 -3.28 11.48 -3.82
CA ARG A 253 -3.80 11.91 -2.52
C ARG A 253 -5.32 11.89 -2.49
N GLY A 254 -5.89 11.73 -1.31
CA GLY A 254 -7.32 12.00 -1.11
C GLY A 254 -7.58 13.50 -1.00
N GLU A 255 -8.65 13.99 -1.65
CA GLU A 255 -9.07 15.40 -1.55
C GLU A 255 -9.19 15.87 -0.10
N PHE A 256 -9.75 15.01 0.77
CA PHE A 256 -9.98 15.32 2.19
C PHE A 256 -8.96 14.63 3.11
N SER A 257 -7.78 14.27 2.58
CA SER A 257 -6.74 13.69 3.43
C SER A 257 -6.22 14.70 4.45
N ALA A 258 -6.33 14.33 5.73
CA ALA A 258 -5.76 15.13 6.82
C ALA A 258 -4.24 14.94 6.94
N LEU A 259 -3.68 13.84 6.40
CA LEU A 259 -2.24 13.57 6.45
C LEU A 259 -1.48 14.19 5.28
N LEU A 260 -2.10 14.22 4.10
CA LEU A 260 -1.52 14.79 2.89
C LEU A 260 -2.43 15.89 2.32
N PRO A 261 -2.56 17.04 3.01
CA PRO A 261 -3.29 18.19 2.49
C PRO A 261 -2.57 18.78 1.27
N ALA A 262 -3.27 19.66 0.53
CA ALA A 262 -2.79 20.19 -0.75
C ALA A 262 -1.41 20.86 -0.66
N GLU A 263 -1.16 21.62 0.41
CA GLU A 263 0.13 22.32 0.63
C GLU A 263 1.31 21.35 0.83
N ILE A 264 1.09 20.17 1.44
CA ILE A 264 2.12 19.15 1.55
C ILE A 264 2.33 18.46 0.19
N GLY A 265 1.26 18.22 -0.57
CA GLY A 265 1.36 17.73 -1.94
C GLY A 265 2.16 18.69 -2.83
N GLU A 266 1.95 19.99 -2.72
CA GLU A 266 2.71 21.04 -3.42
C GLU A 266 4.19 21.05 -2.99
N TYR A 267 4.47 20.92 -1.71
CA TYR A 267 5.84 20.80 -1.21
C TYR A 267 6.56 19.58 -1.82
N MET A 268 5.92 18.40 -1.81
CA MET A 268 6.47 17.19 -2.43
C MET A 268 6.69 17.36 -3.94
N PHE A 269 5.75 18.00 -4.63
CA PHE A 269 5.86 18.32 -6.05
C PHE A 269 7.07 19.22 -6.34
N ASN A 270 7.29 20.23 -5.50
CA ASN A 270 8.45 21.11 -5.63
C ASN A 270 9.77 20.39 -5.34
N LEU A 271 9.84 19.48 -4.35
CA LEU A 271 11.00 18.62 -4.08
C LEU A 271 11.38 17.77 -5.31
N LEU A 272 10.39 17.35 -6.09
CA LEU A 272 10.57 16.56 -7.32
C LEU A 272 10.82 17.43 -8.56
N GLY A 273 11.21 18.69 -8.37
CA GLY A 273 11.49 19.61 -9.48
C GLY A 273 10.28 19.89 -10.35
N ARG A 274 9.05 19.77 -9.81
CA ARG A 274 7.76 20.02 -10.49
C ARG A 274 7.49 19.09 -11.69
N SER A 275 8.09 17.89 -11.70
CA SER A 275 8.03 16.95 -12.84
C SER A 275 7.10 15.75 -12.58
N ALA A 276 6.76 15.46 -11.31
CA ALA A 276 5.91 14.33 -10.94
C ALA A 276 4.42 14.70 -11.02
N PRO A 277 3.57 13.85 -11.61
CA PRO A 277 2.12 14.03 -11.52
C PRO A 277 1.64 14.00 -10.05
N VAL A 278 0.76 14.93 -9.69
CA VAL A 278 0.02 14.89 -8.43
C VAL A 278 -1.45 14.69 -8.75
N ILE A 279 -2.00 13.55 -8.38
CA ILE A 279 -3.37 13.12 -8.69
C ILE A 279 -4.20 13.17 -7.42
N GLU A 280 -5.25 13.97 -7.44
CA GLU A 280 -6.21 14.06 -6.36
C GLU A 280 -7.41 13.15 -6.64
N ILE A 281 -7.77 12.32 -5.66
CA ILE A 281 -8.95 11.47 -5.75
C ILE A 281 -10.11 12.17 -5.00
N PRO A 282 -11.16 12.59 -5.73
CA PRO A 282 -12.28 13.31 -5.14
C PRO A 282 -12.96 12.53 -4.02
N GLN A 283 -13.41 13.24 -2.97
CA GLN A 283 -14.14 12.70 -1.83
C GLN A 283 -13.41 11.58 -1.05
N ALA A 284 -12.14 11.35 -1.33
CA ALA A 284 -11.33 10.40 -0.58
C ALA A 284 -10.59 11.09 0.58
N ARG A 285 -10.41 10.37 1.67
CA ARG A 285 -9.53 10.71 2.79
C ARG A 285 -8.23 9.90 2.67
N HIS A 286 -7.55 9.69 3.81
CA HIS A 286 -6.27 8.98 3.84
C HIS A 286 -6.31 7.57 3.24
N HIS A 287 -7.35 6.80 3.54
CA HIS A 287 -7.51 5.45 2.99
C HIS A 287 -8.22 5.51 1.62
N VAL A 288 -7.54 6.08 0.65
CA VAL A 288 -8.07 6.42 -0.68
C VAL A 288 -8.79 5.25 -1.35
N MET A 289 -8.17 4.04 -1.31
CA MET A 289 -8.73 2.83 -1.91
C MET A 289 -9.97 2.29 -1.18
N LEU A 290 -10.19 2.70 0.07
CA LEU A 290 -11.38 2.33 0.82
C LEU A 290 -12.54 3.29 0.53
N ASP A 291 -12.25 4.59 0.48
CA ASP A 291 -13.27 5.62 0.25
C ASP A 291 -13.75 5.61 -1.22
N GLN A 292 -12.80 5.56 -2.16
CA GLN A 292 -13.06 5.69 -3.59
C GLN A 292 -12.35 4.59 -4.41
N PRO A 293 -12.68 3.30 -4.19
CA PRO A 293 -11.94 2.17 -4.78
C PRO A 293 -11.89 2.20 -6.31
N LEU A 294 -13.02 2.44 -6.98
CA LEU A 294 -13.08 2.43 -8.44
C LEU A 294 -12.45 3.69 -9.06
N ALA A 295 -12.57 4.85 -8.42
CA ALA A 295 -11.91 6.06 -8.86
C ALA A 295 -10.37 5.92 -8.70
N PHE A 296 -9.90 5.32 -7.59
CA PHE A 296 -8.50 4.99 -7.40
C PHE A 296 -7.97 4.06 -8.50
N VAL A 297 -8.70 2.97 -8.80
CA VAL A 297 -8.32 2.03 -9.89
C VAL A 297 -8.27 2.76 -11.24
N ALA A 298 -9.27 3.58 -11.56
CA ALA A 298 -9.32 4.29 -12.83
C ALA A 298 -8.16 5.29 -12.96
N ALA A 299 -7.88 6.05 -11.92
CA ALA A 299 -6.77 7.01 -11.90
C ALA A 299 -5.40 6.33 -12.00
N LEU A 300 -5.20 5.22 -11.26
CA LEU A 300 -3.96 4.44 -11.33
C LEU A 300 -3.77 3.85 -12.73
N ARG A 301 -4.79 3.22 -13.30
CA ARG A 301 -4.71 2.67 -14.68
C ARG A 301 -4.41 3.74 -15.72
N ALA A 302 -5.02 4.93 -15.61
CA ALA A 302 -4.75 6.05 -16.51
C ALA A 302 -3.29 6.52 -16.41
N LEU A 303 -2.76 6.65 -15.19
CA LEU A 303 -1.36 6.99 -14.96
C LEU A 303 -0.40 5.95 -15.54
N LEU A 304 -0.65 4.66 -15.28
CA LEU A 304 0.20 3.58 -15.75
C LEU A 304 0.18 3.49 -17.29
N ALA A 305 -0.98 3.64 -17.91
CA ALA A 305 -1.11 3.70 -19.38
C ALA A 305 -0.35 4.89 -19.99
N ASP A 306 -0.38 6.07 -19.36
CA ASP A 306 0.43 7.22 -19.77
C ASP A 306 1.93 6.89 -19.68
N TRP A 307 2.35 6.22 -18.63
CA TRP A 307 3.75 5.82 -18.47
C TRP A 307 4.20 4.83 -19.56
N ASP A 308 3.36 3.87 -19.92
CA ASP A 308 3.65 2.91 -21.00
C ASP A 308 3.79 3.63 -22.34
N HIS A 309 2.88 4.56 -22.66
CA HIS A 309 2.92 5.32 -23.92
C HIS A 309 4.07 6.35 -23.99
N SER A 310 4.48 6.91 -22.87
CA SER A 310 5.54 7.91 -22.78
C SER A 310 6.92 7.30 -22.51
N ALA A 311 7.03 5.98 -22.31
CA ALA A 311 8.32 5.31 -22.27
C ALA A 311 9.01 5.53 -23.63
N PRO A 312 10.29 5.97 -23.67
CA PRO A 312 11.05 5.99 -24.90
C PRO A 312 11.04 4.55 -25.42
N SER A 313 10.36 4.30 -26.56
CA SER A 313 10.45 2.98 -27.19
C SER A 313 11.94 2.69 -27.35
N ARG A 314 12.45 1.61 -26.76
CA ARG A 314 13.74 1.05 -27.11
C ARG A 314 13.56 0.56 -28.54
N LYS A 315 13.74 1.48 -29.52
CA LYS A 315 13.71 1.12 -30.92
C LYS A 315 14.83 0.11 -31.13
N THR A 316 14.45 -1.12 -31.37
CA THR A 316 15.27 -2.01 -32.17
C THR A 316 15.71 -1.19 -33.39
N THR A 317 17.02 -1.11 -33.61
CA THR A 317 17.66 -0.42 -34.72
C THR A 317 17.06 -0.90 -36.06
N GLY A 318 16.06 -0.20 -36.57
CA GLY A 318 15.35 -0.57 -37.79
C GLY A 318 14.65 0.62 -38.41
N GLY A 319 15.35 1.29 -39.32
CA GLY A 319 14.81 2.15 -40.36
C GLY A 319 14.21 3.50 -39.93
N PRO A 320 14.35 4.54 -40.75
CA PRO A 320 13.68 5.82 -40.50
C PRO A 320 12.16 5.65 -40.56
N LEU A 321 11.44 6.28 -39.62
CA LEU A 321 9.97 6.36 -39.64
C LEU A 321 9.53 6.99 -40.97
N PRO A 322 8.46 6.50 -41.64
CA PRO A 322 7.86 7.20 -42.75
C PRO A 322 7.40 8.59 -42.28
N SER A 323 7.68 9.60 -43.12
CA SER A 323 7.21 10.96 -42.87
C SER A 323 5.70 10.97 -42.70
N PRO A 324 5.16 11.60 -41.62
CA PRO A 324 3.71 11.71 -41.46
C PRO A 324 3.07 12.67 -42.46
N PHE A 325 3.89 13.37 -43.25
CA PHE A 325 3.44 14.23 -44.34
C PHE A 325 4.04 13.63 -45.63
N GLY A 326 3.24 12.73 -46.25
CA GLY A 326 3.62 12.18 -47.56
C GLY A 326 4.01 13.30 -48.52
N GLU A 327 5.10 13.08 -49.30
CA GLU A 327 5.43 13.89 -50.46
C GLU A 327 4.29 13.84 -51.49
#